data_82a5d3c7d66a258038ad4c992ead107a
#
_entry.id   82a5d3c7d66a258038ad4c992ead107a
#
_cell.length_a   1.000
_cell.length_b   1.000
_cell.length_c   1.000
_cell.angle_alpha   90.00
_cell.angle_beta   90.00
_cell.angle_gamma   90.00
#
_symmetry.space_group_name_H-M   'P 1'
#
loop_
_entity.id
_entity.type
_entity.pdbx_description
1 polymer ?
#
loop_
_entity_poly.entity_id
_entity_poly.type
_entity_poly.pdbx_seq_one_letter_code
_entity_poly.pdbx_strand_id
1 'polypeptide(L)'
;MKKLFIAAFIFVSTFTTSTFADIKMGVILGFTGPIESLTPAMAASAELAFKEASDSGSLLGGKTITAVRADSTCVDSAAAQ
;
A
#
# COMPACT_ATOMS: atom_id res chain seq x y z
N MET A 1 -56.24 13.79 -10.72
CA MET A 1 -55.74 13.57 -10.62
C MET A 1 -54.72 13.27 -10.64
N LYS A 2 -54.25 13.38 -10.60
CA LYS A 2 -53.35 13.19 -10.67
C LYS A 2 -52.48 12.72 -10.29
N LYS A 3 -51.97 12.41 -10.40
CA LYS A 3 -51.19 11.98 -10.21
C LYS A 3 -50.13 12.00 -9.99
N LEU A 4 -49.63 11.99 -9.63
CA LEU A 4 -48.67 12.07 -9.36
C LEU A 4 -47.76 11.38 -9.30
N PHE A 5 -47.10 11.40 -9.73
CA PHE A 5 -46.20 10.80 -9.83
C PHE A 5 -45.24 11.00 -9.41
N ILE A 6 -44.92 10.80 -8.96
CA ILE A 6 -43.96 10.73 -8.35
C ILE A 6 -43.09 9.88 -8.55
N ALA A 7 -42.60 10.10 -9.27
CA ALA A 7 -41.48 9.59 -9.59
C ALA A 7 -40.66 9.41 -8.43
N ALA A 8 -40.82 8.41 -7.90
CA ALA A 8 -39.92 8.03 -7.00
C ALA A 8 -38.61 7.94 -7.69
N PHE A 9 -38.00 8.97 -7.75
CA PHE A 9 -36.74 8.97 -8.20
C PHE A 9 -35.88 8.38 -7.16
N ILE A 10 -35.81 7.17 -7.23
CA ILE A 10 -34.84 6.53 -6.49
C ILE A 10 -33.57 6.82 -7.11
N PHE A 11 -32.98 7.82 -6.63
CA PHE A 11 -31.64 8.05 -6.93
C PHE A 11 -30.86 7.01 -6.22
N VAL A 12 -30.69 5.95 -6.83
CA VAL A 12 -29.66 5.04 -6.40
C VAL A 12 -28.37 5.66 -6.84
N SER A 13 -27.89 6.55 -6.04
CA SER A 13 -26.55 6.95 -6.21
C SER A 13 -25.70 5.76 -5.81
N THR A 14 -25.33 5.02 -6.78
CA THR A 14 -24.31 4.04 -6.61
C THR A 14 -23.04 4.81 -6.30
N PHE A 15 -22.76 4.88 -5.02
CA PHE A 15 -21.46 5.34 -4.62
C PHE A 15 -20.47 4.27 -4.99
N THR A 16 -19.90 4.44 -6.14
CA THR A 16 -18.69 3.72 -6.41
C THR A 16 -17.61 4.36 -5.56
N THR A 17 -17.44 3.83 -4.38
CA THR A 17 -16.25 4.14 -3.64
C THR A 17 -15.10 3.54 -4.43
N SER A 18 -14.35 4.39 -5.07
CA SER A 18 -13.13 3.95 -5.66
C SER A 18 -12.20 3.56 -4.52
N THR A 19 -12.21 2.29 -4.19
CA THR A 19 -11.22 1.75 -3.30
C THR A 19 -9.94 1.68 -4.11
N PHE A 20 -9.03 2.60 -3.83
CA PHE A 20 -7.70 2.46 -4.36
C PHE A 20 -7.06 1.28 -3.66
N ALA A 21 -6.82 0.22 -4.41
CA ALA A 21 -6.13 -0.93 -3.86
C ALA A 21 -4.70 -0.54 -3.53
N ASP A 22 -4.28 -0.81 -2.29
CA ASP A 22 -2.90 -0.55 -1.89
C ASP A 22 -1.95 -1.46 -2.64
N ILE A 23 -0.78 -0.92 -2.94
CA ILE A 23 0.32 -1.69 -3.51
C ILE A 23 1.16 -2.18 -2.34
N LYS A 24 1.34 -3.49 -2.24
CA LYS A 24 2.21 -4.05 -1.22
C LYS A 24 3.58 -4.28 -1.83
N MET A 25 4.60 -3.72 -1.20
CA MET A 25 5.99 -3.90 -1.62
C MET A 25 6.80 -4.50 -0.51
N GLY A 26 7.54 -5.55 -0.82
CA GLY A 26 8.39 -6.19 0.15
C GLY A 26 9.71 -5.47 0.30
N VAL A 27 10.17 -5.36 1.55
CA VAL A 27 11.50 -4.87 1.86
C VAL A 27 12.22 -6.04 2.53
N ILE A 28 12.99 -6.77 1.74
CA ILE A 28 13.69 -7.97 2.20
C ILE A 28 15.13 -7.59 2.44
N LEU A 29 15.54 -7.63 3.68
CA LEU A 29 16.90 -7.31 4.10
C LEU A 29 17.32 -8.25 5.21
N GLY A 30 18.60 -8.28 5.51
CA GLY A 30 19.10 -9.07 6.63
C GLY A 30 18.88 -8.32 7.93
N PHE A 31 17.67 -8.34 8.47
CA PHE A 31 17.36 -7.67 9.73
C PHE A 31 17.98 -8.38 10.93
N THR A 32 18.28 -9.64 10.80
CA THR A 32 19.09 -10.39 11.79
C THR A 32 20.30 -10.95 11.07
N GLY A 33 21.37 -11.22 11.81
CA GLY A 33 22.59 -11.78 11.25
C GLY A 33 23.69 -10.75 11.07
N PRO A 34 24.63 -10.98 10.13
CA PRO A 34 25.87 -10.22 10.11
C PRO A 34 25.73 -8.73 9.77
N ILE A 35 24.64 -8.32 9.17
CA ILE A 35 24.46 -6.90 8.80
C ILE A 35 23.28 -6.25 9.52
N GLU A 36 22.84 -6.83 10.62
CA GLU A 36 21.65 -6.34 11.33
C GLU A 36 21.76 -4.90 11.80
N SER A 37 22.98 -4.40 12.00
CA SER A 37 23.19 -3.03 12.46
C SER A 37 22.94 -2.00 11.37
N LEU A 38 22.91 -2.41 10.10
CA LEU A 38 22.76 -1.51 8.96
C LEU A 38 21.36 -1.49 8.40
N THR A 39 20.65 -2.60 8.51
CA THR A 39 19.40 -2.81 7.79
C THR A 39 18.23 -1.97 8.28
N PRO A 40 18.09 -1.64 9.58
CA PRO A 40 16.97 -0.79 9.99
C PRO A 40 16.95 0.56 9.30
N ALA A 41 18.12 1.19 9.14
CA ALA A 41 18.20 2.48 8.45
C ALA A 41 17.91 2.34 6.97
N MET A 42 18.34 1.24 6.36
CA MET A 42 18.06 0.95 4.95
C MET A 42 16.56 0.77 4.72
N ALA A 43 15.93 0.00 5.58
CA ALA A 43 14.49 -0.23 5.48
C ALA A 43 13.72 1.07 5.69
N ALA A 44 14.13 1.87 6.67
CA ALA A 44 13.49 3.15 6.93
C ALA A 44 13.60 4.08 5.73
N SER A 45 14.74 4.08 5.05
CA SER A 45 14.93 4.89 3.83
C SER A 45 13.99 4.44 2.71
N ALA A 46 13.87 3.13 2.50
CA ALA A 46 12.97 2.60 1.48
C ALA A 46 11.52 2.95 1.80
N GLU A 47 11.15 2.80 3.07
CA GLU A 47 9.78 3.09 3.50
C GLU A 47 9.46 4.57 3.41
N LEU A 48 10.45 5.43 3.64
CA LEU A 48 10.27 6.87 3.44
C LEU A 48 9.98 7.19 1.96
N ALA A 49 10.70 6.56 1.05
CA ALA A 49 10.46 6.74 -0.38
C ALA A 49 9.04 6.28 -0.75
N PHE A 50 8.59 5.15 -0.20
CA PHE A 50 7.24 4.66 -0.44
C PHE A 50 6.20 5.66 0.09
N LYS A 51 6.47 6.23 1.26
CA LYS A 51 5.57 7.21 1.84
C LYS A 51 5.51 8.48 1.01
N GLU A 52 6.65 8.95 0.54
CA GLU A 52 6.69 10.14 -0.31
C GLU A 52 5.94 9.90 -1.62
N ALA A 53 6.12 8.74 -2.23
CA ALA A 53 5.40 8.40 -3.44
C ALA A 53 3.89 8.32 -3.19
N SER A 54 3.49 7.73 -2.07
CA SER A 54 2.07 7.62 -1.72
C SER A 54 1.47 9.00 -1.45
N ASP A 55 2.18 9.84 -0.69
CA ASP A 55 1.69 11.15 -0.29
C ASP A 55 1.64 12.12 -1.47
N SER A 56 2.40 11.86 -2.53
CA SER A 56 2.39 12.72 -3.71
C SER A 56 1.04 12.73 -4.42
N GLY A 57 0.25 11.67 -4.25
CA GLY A 57 -1.05 11.55 -4.89
C GLY A 57 -1.00 11.25 -6.38
N SER A 58 0.20 11.14 -6.97
CA SER A 58 0.34 10.92 -8.41
C SER A 58 0.78 9.50 -8.78
N LEU A 59 1.00 8.64 -7.79
CA LEU A 59 1.40 7.26 -8.04
C LEU A 59 0.21 6.46 -8.55
N LEU A 60 0.26 6.04 -9.81
CA LEU A 60 -0.75 5.16 -10.41
C LEU A 60 -2.19 5.56 -10.07
N GLY A 61 -2.51 6.85 -10.20
CA GLY A 61 -3.84 7.34 -9.95
C GLY A 61 -4.18 7.54 -8.47
N GLY A 62 -3.16 7.72 -7.64
CA GLY A 62 -3.36 8.00 -6.22
C GLY A 62 -3.28 6.78 -5.31
N LYS A 63 -2.66 5.69 -5.78
CA LYS A 63 -2.48 4.51 -4.94
C LYS A 63 -1.44 4.74 -3.86
N THR A 64 -1.57 4.01 -2.78
CA THR A 64 -0.61 4.04 -1.68
C THR A 64 0.21 2.76 -1.68
N ILE A 65 1.43 2.87 -1.18
CA ILE A 65 2.33 1.73 -1.04
C ILE A 65 2.41 1.35 0.43
N THR A 66 2.15 0.08 0.71
CA THR A 66 2.32 -0.48 2.04
C THR A 66 3.58 -1.35 2.03
N ALA A 67 4.51 -1.06 2.91
CA ALA A 67 5.73 -1.82 3.02
C ALA A 67 5.53 -3.04 3.90
N VAL A 68 6.08 -4.18 3.48
CA VAL A 68 6.07 -5.41 4.24
C VAL A 68 7.53 -5.83 4.42
N ARG A 69 8.00 -5.82 5.65
CA ARG A 69 9.37 -6.22 5.94
C ARG A 69 9.49 -7.74 6.02
N ALA A 70 10.59 -8.25 5.50
CA ALA A 70 10.91 -9.66 5.58
C ALA A 70 12.42 -9.80 5.86
N ASP A 71 12.80 -10.78 6.63
CA ASP A 71 14.18 -10.98 7.05
C ASP A 71 14.81 -12.10 6.24
N SER A 72 15.84 -11.76 5.48
CA SER A 72 16.58 -12.76 4.70
C SER A 72 17.76 -13.33 5.48
N THR A 73 18.08 -12.80 6.64
CA THR A 73 19.28 -13.08 7.44
C THR A 73 20.61 -12.85 6.71
N CYS A 74 20.55 -12.64 5.40
CA CYS A 74 21.71 -12.41 4.53
C CYS A 74 22.62 -13.63 4.33
N VAL A 75 22.35 -14.73 5.02
CA VAL A 75 23.19 -15.94 4.96
C VAL A 75 22.39 -17.22 4.71
N ASP A 76 21.08 -17.13 4.67
CA ASP A 76 20.21 -18.28 4.55
C ASP A 76 19.18 -18.05 3.42
N SER A 77 19.38 -18.75 2.32
CA SER A 77 18.48 -18.58 1.17
C SER A 77 17.04 -19.04 1.46
N ALA A 78 16.87 -19.96 2.40
CA ALA A 78 15.53 -20.41 2.77
C ALA A 78 14.76 -19.32 3.52
N ALA A 79 15.45 -18.49 4.30
CA ALA A 79 14.80 -17.39 5.01
C ALA A 79 14.35 -16.29 4.06
N ALA A 80 14.94 -16.19 2.87
CA ALA A 80 14.59 -15.18 1.89
C ALA A 80 13.35 -15.55 1.08
N GLN A 81 12.88 -16.77 1.21
CA GLN A 81 11.70 -17.25 0.48
C GLN A 81 10.44 -17.07 1.29
#